data_2a967edc3be2fdd317a1cb680e89926f
#
_entry.id   2a967edc3be2fdd317a1cb680e89926f
#
_cell.length_a   1.000
_cell.length_b   1.000
_cell.length_c   1.000
_cell.angle_alpha   90.00
_cell.angle_beta   90.00
_cell.angle_gamma   90.00
#
_symmetry.space_group_name_H-M   'P 1'
#
loop_
_entity.id
_entity.type
_entity.pdbx_description
1 polymer ?
#
loop_
_entity_poly.entity_id
_entity_poly.type
_entity_poly.pdbx_seq_one_letter_code
_entity_poly.pdbx_strand_id
1 'polypeptide(L)'
;GDLTERPTEQRWEETYRGLDSIGQRYPVITVTGNHEYLKYIIRKLERRFSLVFSYYLDSMVGKNQVYTLKYNDMQIFCLDSNREFFYLWTQKKWLEEQLKKSNARWKIVVLHHPLYSIKGSMNNLFQRTMFNPLVEKYGVDLVLQGHEHAYARMTAHGENGEAQAPVYTVSHCSPKNYYIEFDKRFDKFGTGSRYYQQIRVHGDTLTMNAYDATTNDLYDAVDIIKDQTGKSRLEDRGKEIPEALIFHSNGGKKEEAFQKRIDEYKQRKGIR
;
A
#
# COMPACT_ATOMS: atom_id res chain seq x y z
N GLY A 1 2.29 -7.87 -1.81
CA GLY A 1 3.60 -8.40 -2.19
C GLY A 1 4.43 -8.77 -0.99
N ASP A 2 5.57 -9.38 -1.22
CA ASP A 2 6.40 -10.00 -0.18
C ASP A 2 5.61 -11.06 0.60
N LEU A 3 4.94 -11.95 -0.14
CA LEU A 3 4.22 -13.10 0.42
C LEU A 3 5.18 -14.16 0.96
N THR A 4 6.42 -14.15 0.47
CA THR A 4 7.50 -15.03 0.90
C THR A 4 8.71 -14.21 1.36
N GLU A 5 9.49 -14.73 2.31
CA GLU A 5 10.73 -14.06 2.72
C GLU A 5 11.83 -14.15 1.65
N ARG A 6 11.85 -15.25 0.89
CA ARG A 6 12.77 -15.54 -0.21
C ARG A 6 12.10 -16.44 -1.23
N PRO A 7 12.43 -16.35 -2.51
CA PRO A 7 11.80 -17.18 -3.54
C PRO A 7 12.38 -18.61 -3.59
N THR A 8 12.40 -19.29 -2.44
CA THR A 8 12.80 -20.70 -2.31
C THR A 8 11.59 -21.60 -2.16
N GLU A 9 11.75 -22.89 -2.47
CA GLU A 9 10.67 -23.87 -2.38
C GLU A 9 10.06 -23.93 -0.98
N GLN A 10 10.90 -24.09 0.04
CA GLN A 10 10.46 -24.14 1.43
C GLN A 10 9.61 -22.92 1.82
N ARG A 11 10.01 -21.70 1.42
CA ARG A 11 9.29 -20.47 1.77
C ARG A 11 7.97 -20.35 1.02
N TRP A 12 7.91 -20.85 -0.21
CA TRP A 12 6.66 -20.94 -0.94
C TRP A 12 5.70 -21.96 -0.31
N GLU A 13 6.18 -23.10 0.17
CA GLU A 13 5.35 -24.05 0.91
C GLU A 13 4.74 -23.42 2.18
N GLU A 14 5.54 -22.66 2.93
CA GLU A 14 5.05 -21.92 4.10
C GLU A 14 3.94 -20.92 3.72
N THR A 15 4.14 -20.18 2.61
CA THR A 15 3.15 -19.27 2.07
C THR A 15 1.86 -20.00 1.69
N TYR A 16 1.96 -21.13 1.01
CA TYR A 16 0.79 -21.92 0.60
C TYR A 16 0.01 -22.46 1.78
N ARG A 17 0.70 -22.98 2.80
CA ARG A 17 0.04 -23.42 4.03
C ARG A 17 -0.68 -22.28 4.73
N GLY A 18 -0.09 -21.09 4.75
CA GLY A 18 -0.72 -19.90 5.32
C GLY A 18 -1.95 -19.41 4.56
N LEU A 19 -1.97 -19.61 3.24
CA LEU A 19 -3.08 -19.20 2.37
C LEU A 19 -4.18 -20.25 2.22
N ASP A 20 -3.92 -21.52 2.53
CA ASP A 20 -4.78 -22.65 2.19
C ASP A 20 -6.25 -22.46 2.62
N SER A 21 -6.49 -22.20 3.89
CA SER A 21 -7.86 -22.02 4.41
C SER A 21 -8.54 -20.75 3.89
N ILE A 22 -7.76 -19.70 3.62
CA ILE A 22 -8.24 -18.43 3.10
C ILE A 22 -8.52 -18.54 1.61
N GLY A 23 -7.56 -19.09 0.84
CA GLY A 23 -7.67 -19.25 -0.61
C GLY A 23 -8.78 -20.18 -1.07
N GLN A 24 -9.19 -21.14 -0.22
CA GLN A 24 -10.35 -22.00 -0.50
C GLN A 24 -11.70 -21.30 -0.32
N ARG A 25 -11.75 -20.22 0.44
CA ARG A 25 -13.01 -19.52 0.78
C ARG A 25 -13.17 -18.19 0.09
N TYR A 26 -12.07 -17.52 -0.20
CA TYR A 26 -12.07 -16.15 -0.74
C TYR A 26 -11.16 -16.03 -1.94
N PRO A 27 -11.54 -15.24 -2.96
CA PRO A 27 -10.61 -14.89 -4.04
C PRO A 27 -9.43 -14.10 -3.50
N VAL A 28 -8.22 -14.56 -3.81
CA VAL A 28 -6.98 -13.90 -3.40
C VAL A 28 -6.44 -13.11 -4.59
N ILE A 29 -6.30 -11.80 -4.42
CA ILE A 29 -5.73 -10.87 -5.39
C ILE A 29 -4.35 -10.45 -4.90
N THR A 30 -3.31 -10.60 -5.72
CA THR A 30 -1.94 -10.35 -5.29
C THR A 30 -1.23 -9.35 -6.20
N VAL A 31 -0.31 -8.59 -5.61
CA VAL A 31 0.74 -7.86 -6.34
C VAL A 31 2.10 -8.45 -5.99
N THR A 32 3.05 -8.34 -6.90
CA THR A 32 4.42 -8.81 -6.64
C THR A 32 5.15 -7.86 -5.67
N GLY A 33 5.86 -8.44 -4.69
CA GLY A 33 6.86 -7.73 -3.90
C GLY A 33 8.28 -8.05 -4.38
N ASN A 34 9.28 -7.44 -3.77
CA ASN A 34 10.66 -7.65 -4.18
C ASN A 34 11.21 -9.03 -3.74
N HIS A 35 10.56 -9.69 -2.80
CA HIS A 35 10.91 -11.03 -2.34
C HIS A 35 10.37 -12.14 -3.23
N GLU A 36 9.45 -11.88 -4.13
CA GLU A 36 9.01 -12.80 -5.18
C GLU A 36 9.96 -12.83 -6.38
N TYR A 37 10.99 -11.96 -6.41
CA TYR A 37 11.95 -11.87 -7.50
C TYR A 37 13.29 -12.53 -7.20
N LEU A 38 13.79 -13.28 -8.18
CA LEU A 38 15.18 -13.72 -8.21
C LEU A 38 16.09 -12.52 -8.50
N LYS A 39 17.17 -12.40 -7.72
CA LYS A 39 18.10 -11.27 -7.80
C LYS A 39 19.15 -11.50 -8.90
N TYR A 40 18.74 -11.32 -10.14
CA TYR A 40 19.65 -11.23 -11.29
C TYR A 40 19.88 -9.77 -11.69
N ILE A 41 20.76 -9.53 -12.67
CA ILE A 41 20.96 -8.18 -13.27
C ILE A 41 19.61 -7.63 -13.76
N ILE A 42 18.82 -8.45 -14.43
CA ILE A 42 17.41 -8.19 -14.75
C ILE A 42 16.58 -9.02 -13.77
N ARG A 43 15.74 -8.37 -13.00
CA ARG A 43 14.86 -9.06 -12.02
C ARG A 43 13.93 -10.03 -12.74
N LYS A 44 13.92 -11.26 -12.29
CA LYS A 44 13.05 -12.32 -12.84
C LYS A 44 12.08 -12.77 -11.77
N LEU A 45 10.79 -12.65 -12.07
CA LEU A 45 9.74 -13.16 -11.18
C LEU A 45 9.90 -14.69 -11.04
N GLU A 46 9.84 -15.17 -9.81
CA GLU A 46 9.93 -16.58 -9.53
C GLU A 46 8.69 -17.30 -10.05
N ARG A 47 8.91 -18.45 -10.69
CA ARG A 47 7.89 -19.20 -11.46
C ARG A 47 6.66 -19.57 -10.61
N ARG A 48 6.87 -19.92 -9.34
CA ARG A 48 5.80 -20.40 -8.45
C ARG A 48 4.74 -19.32 -8.21
N PHE A 49 5.12 -18.04 -8.19
CA PHE A 49 4.16 -16.95 -8.11
C PHE A 49 3.11 -17.05 -9.22
N SER A 50 3.54 -17.16 -10.47
CA SER A 50 2.62 -17.22 -11.62
C SER A 50 1.88 -18.56 -11.77
N LEU A 51 2.33 -19.62 -11.12
CA LEU A 51 1.61 -20.89 -11.08
C LEU A 51 0.45 -20.86 -10.11
N VAL A 52 0.62 -20.21 -8.96
CA VAL A 52 -0.40 -20.13 -7.90
C VAL A 52 -1.38 -19.01 -8.15
N PHE A 53 -0.87 -17.82 -8.49
CA PHE A 53 -1.71 -16.65 -8.77
C PHE A 53 -1.88 -16.51 -10.27
N SER A 54 -2.74 -17.35 -10.84
CA SER A 54 -3.04 -17.35 -12.28
C SER A 54 -4.42 -16.77 -12.51
N TYR A 55 -4.44 -15.60 -13.16
CA TYR A 55 -5.67 -14.89 -13.48
C TYR A 55 -5.91 -14.94 -14.99
N TYR A 56 -7.16 -15.14 -15.39
CA TYR A 56 -7.62 -15.09 -16.78
C TYR A 56 -8.30 -13.75 -17.00
N LEU A 57 -7.52 -12.73 -17.38
CA LEU A 57 -8.00 -11.38 -17.56
C LEU A 57 -7.60 -10.85 -18.94
N ASP A 58 -8.46 -10.05 -19.54
CA ASP A 58 -8.33 -9.59 -20.93
C ASP A 58 -7.17 -8.62 -21.16
N SER A 59 -6.74 -7.93 -20.11
CA SER A 59 -5.68 -6.92 -20.22
C SER A 59 -4.67 -7.08 -19.10
N MET A 60 -3.45 -7.47 -19.46
CA MET A 60 -2.33 -7.60 -18.54
C MET A 60 -1.03 -7.07 -19.15
N VAL A 61 -0.12 -6.57 -18.30
CA VAL A 61 1.30 -6.39 -18.65
C VAL A 61 2.11 -7.42 -17.86
N GLY A 62 2.73 -8.35 -18.59
CA GLY A 62 3.34 -9.51 -17.97
C GLY A 62 2.29 -10.49 -17.39
N LYS A 63 2.64 -11.77 -17.38
CA LYS A 63 1.73 -12.81 -16.88
C LYS A 63 1.51 -12.64 -15.37
N ASN A 64 0.27 -12.37 -14.97
CA ASN A 64 -0.16 -12.25 -13.55
C ASN A 64 0.57 -11.18 -12.72
N GLN A 65 1.14 -10.16 -13.36
CA GLN A 65 1.91 -9.11 -12.68
C GLN A 65 1.17 -7.78 -12.60
N VAL A 66 0.65 -7.32 -13.74
CA VAL A 66 -0.05 -6.05 -13.86
C VAL A 66 -1.40 -6.28 -14.49
N TYR A 67 -2.46 -5.94 -13.79
CA TYR A 67 -3.82 -6.24 -14.23
C TYR A 67 -4.84 -5.37 -13.51
N THR A 68 -6.08 -5.40 -13.99
CA THR A 68 -7.20 -4.71 -13.34
C THR A 68 -8.38 -5.65 -13.15
N LEU A 69 -9.11 -5.43 -12.08
CA LEU A 69 -10.31 -6.17 -11.71
C LEU A 69 -11.45 -5.19 -11.44
N LYS A 70 -12.64 -5.52 -11.91
CA LYS A 70 -13.86 -4.80 -11.57
C LYS A 70 -14.74 -5.64 -10.66
N TYR A 71 -15.27 -5.01 -9.62
CA TYR A 71 -16.25 -5.60 -8.74
C TYR A 71 -17.29 -4.54 -8.38
N ASN A 72 -18.50 -4.69 -8.90
CA ASN A 72 -19.54 -3.67 -8.81
C ASN A 72 -19.01 -2.29 -9.28
N ASP A 73 -19.17 -1.27 -8.47
CA ASP A 73 -18.72 0.10 -8.75
C ASP A 73 -17.25 0.36 -8.45
N MET A 74 -16.50 -0.67 -8.08
CA MET A 74 -15.08 -0.59 -7.73
C MET A 74 -14.21 -1.20 -8.82
N GLN A 75 -13.10 -0.53 -9.14
CA GLN A 75 -12.03 -1.07 -9.99
C GLN A 75 -10.70 -1.00 -9.27
N ILE A 76 -10.01 -2.13 -9.23
CA ILE A 76 -8.70 -2.30 -8.61
C ILE A 76 -7.66 -2.42 -9.72
N PHE A 77 -6.60 -1.64 -9.64
CA PHE A 77 -5.46 -1.65 -10.56
C PHE A 77 -4.24 -2.17 -9.80
N CYS A 78 -3.78 -3.36 -10.16
CA CYS A 78 -2.63 -4.03 -9.57
C CYS A 78 -1.38 -3.74 -10.40
N LEU A 79 -0.33 -3.19 -9.78
CA LEU A 79 0.90 -2.79 -10.44
C LEU A 79 2.10 -3.56 -9.88
N ASP A 80 3.08 -3.80 -10.73
CA ASP A 80 4.37 -4.38 -10.35
C ASP A 80 5.43 -3.28 -10.25
N SER A 81 5.68 -2.82 -9.04
CA SER A 81 6.64 -1.76 -8.75
C SER A 81 8.11 -2.23 -8.64
N ASN A 82 8.38 -3.53 -8.89
CA ASN A 82 9.71 -4.14 -8.70
C ASN A 82 10.60 -4.10 -9.93
N ARG A 83 10.04 -3.75 -11.07
CA ARG A 83 10.70 -3.90 -12.36
C ARG A 83 11.55 -2.68 -12.76
N GLU A 84 12.32 -2.87 -13.79
CA GLU A 84 13.22 -1.88 -14.38
C GLU A 84 12.43 -0.76 -15.09
N PHE A 85 13.09 0.36 -15.37
CA PHE A 85 12.49 1.58 -15.93
C PHE A 85 11.61 1.33 -17.16
N PHE A 86 12.06 0.57 -18.14
CA PHE A 86 11.27 0.32 -19.37
C PHE A 86 9.98 -0.45 -19.09
N TYR A 87 10.01 -1.35 -18.13
CA TYR A 87 8.82 -2.08 -17.73
C TYR A 87 7.84 -1.21 -16.94
N LEU A 88 8.35 -0.34 -16.08
CA LEU A 88 7.51 0.67 -15.40
C LEU A 88 6.88 1.64 -16.40
N TRP A 89 7.61 2.01 -17.45
CA TRP A 89 7.06 2.84 -18.54
C TRP A 89 5.92 2.15 -19.29
N THR A 90 6.06 0.87 -19.59
CA THR A 90 4.99 0.08 -20.21
C THR A 90 3.76 0.01 -19.31
N GLN A 91 3.96 -0.21 -18.01
CA GLN A 91 2.87 -0.20 -17.03
C GLN A 91 2.20 1.17 -16.94
N LYS A 92 2.97 2.26 -16.96
CA LYS A 92 2.43 3.62 -16.97
C LYS A 92 1.44 3.84 -18.12
N LYS A 93 1.83 3.46 -19.34
CA LYS A 93 0.96 3.56 -20.53
C LYS A 93 -0.31 2.73 -20.37
N TRP A 94 -0.15 1.49 -19.92
CA TRP A 94 -1.26 0.59 -19.65
C TRP A 94 -2.20 1.15 -18.57
N LEU A 95 -1.65 1.62 -17.45
CA LEU A 95 -2.44 2.19 -16.36
C LEU A 95 -3.23 3.42 -16.85
N GLU A 96 -2.59 4.32 -17.59
CA GLU A 96 -3.28 5.48 -18.16
C GLU A 96 -4.44 5.08 -19.06
N GLU A 97 -4.23 4.08 -19.91
CA GLU A 97 -5.28 3.55 -20.78
C GLU A 97 -6.45 2.95 -20.00
N GLN A 98 -6.13 2.13 -18.96
CA GLN A 98 -7.16 1.51 -18.13
C GLN A 98 -7.93 2.56 -17.30
N LEU A 99 -7.25 3.55 -16.74
CA LEU A 99 -7.88 4.64 -16.00
C LEU A 99 -8.78 5.50 -16.89
N LYS A 100 -8.37 5.79 -18.13
CA LYS A 100 -9.20 6.51 -19.11
C LYS A 100 -10.50 5.76 -19.46
N LYS A 101 -10.43 4.43 -19.54
CA LYS A 101 -11.59 3.57 -19.87
C LYS A 101 -12.47 3.30 -18.64
N SER A 102 -12.00 3.61 -17.45
CA SER A 102 -12.69 3.30 -16.21
C SER A 102 -13.87 4.22 -15.98
N ASN A 103 -15.05 3.63 -15.86
CA ASN A 103 -16.27 4.29 -15.39
C ASN A 103 -16.61 3.91 -13.93
N ALA A 104 -15.69 3.23 -13.24
CA ALA A 104 -15.90 2.85 -11.86
C ALA A 104 -15.98 4.08 -10.96
N ARG A 105 -16.96 4.09 -10.06
CA ARG A 105 -17.08 5.14 -9.04
C ARG A 105 -15.90 5.17 -8.10
N TRP A 106 -15.39 3.96 -7.74
CA TRP A 106 -14.27 3.78 -6.83
C TRP A 106 -13.06 3.18 -7.55
N LYS A 107 -11.93 3.85 -7.47
CA LYS A 107 -10.68 3.42 -8.10
C LYS A 107 -9.62 3.20 -7.03
N ILE A 108 -9.09 2.00 -6.97
CA ILE A 108 -8.06 1.61 -6.00
C ILE A 108 -6.82 1.16 -6.77
N VAL A 109 -5.67 1.73 -6.45
CA VAL A 109 -4.37 1.27 -6.96
C VAL A 109 -3.66 0.47 -5.88
N VAL A 110 -3.11 -0.67 -6.26
CA VAL A 110 -2.35 -1.55 -5.36
C VAL A 110 -0.97 -1.80 -5.94
N LEU A 111 0.08 -1.53 -5.16
CA LEU A 111 1.46 -1.78 -5.55
C LEU A 111 2.32 -2.04 -4.30
N HIS A 112 3.48 -2.68 -4.49
CA HIS A 112 4.33 -3.04 -3.34
C HIS A 112 5.13 -1.85 -2.78
N HIS A 113 5.93 -1.17 -3.61
CA HIS A 113 6.74 -0.04 -3.15
C HIS A 113 5.88 1.22 -3.00
N PRO A 114 5.93 1.93 -1.86
CA PRO A 114 5.14 3.13 -1.67
C PRO A 114 5.59 4.26 -2.59
N LEU A 115 4.61 4.99 -3.15
CA LEU A 115 4.86 6.17 -3.97
C LEU A 115 5.46 7.31 -3.14
N TYR A 116 5.05 7.39 -1.88
CA TYR A 116 5.64 8.26 -0.89
C TYR A 116 6.26 7.39 0.22
N SER A 117 7.59 7.33 0.21
CA SER A 117 8.35 6.51 1.15
C SER A 117 8.40 7.15 2.53
N ILE A 118 8.27 6.32 3.56
CA ILE A 118 8.50 6.70 4.96
C ILE A 118 9.97 6.47 5.39
N LYS A 119 10.81 5.96 4.50
CA LYS A 119 12.26 5.75 4.73
C LYS A 119 13.13 6.84 4.13
N GLY A 120 12.52 7.89 3.59
CA GLY A 120 13.19 9.02 2.97
C GLY A 120 12.58 9.41 1.61
N SER A 121 12.47 10.69 1.37
CA SER A 121 11.74 11.27 0.24
C SER A 121 12.27 10.89 -1.15
N MET A 122 13.54 10.47 -1.24
CA MET A 122 14.17 10.05 -2.51
C MET A 122 13.97 8.56 -2.81
N ASN A 123 13.53 7.76 -1.85
CA ASN A 123 13.22 6.37 -2.10
C ASN A 123 11.99 6.26 -3.02
N ASN A 124 12.01 5.26 -3.88
CA ASN A 124 10.91 4.96 -4.81
C ASN A 124 10.54 6.13 -5.76
N LEU A 125 11.49 7.04 -6.03
CA LEU A 125 11.26 8.21 -6.87
C LEU A 125 10.76 7.83 -8.28
N PHE A 126 11.29 6.75 -8.87
CA PHE A 126 10.85 6.29 -10.19
C PHE A 126 9.39 5.84 -10.18
N GLN A 127 8.99 5.04 -9.20
CA GLN A 127 7.61 4.59 -9.07
C GLN A 127 6.67 5.78 -8.89
N ARG A 128 7.05 6.75 -8.05
CA ARG A 128 6.29 7.97 -7.83
C ARG A 128 6.14 8.79 -9.11
N THR A 129 7.23 9.06 -9.83
CA THR A 129 7.18 9.86 -11.07
C THR A 129 6.42 9.15 -12.20
N MET A 130 6.39 7.82 -12.21
CA MET A 130 5.64 7.06 -13.21
C MET A 130 4.13 7.02 -12.92
N PHE A 131 3.74 6.77 -11.68
CA PHE A 131 2.36 6.42 -11.35
C PHE A 131 1.58 7.54 -10.67
N ASN A 132 2.22 8.35 -9.81
CA ASN A 132 1.50 9.35 -9.04
C ASN A 132 0.75 10.40 -9.88
N PRO A 133 1.31 10.92 -10.97
CA PRO A 133 0.58 11.86 -11.83
C PRO A 133 -0.70 11.27 -12.44
N LEU A 134 -0.73 9.95 -12.66
CA LEU A 134 -1.93 9.26 -13.13
C LEU A 134 -2.95 9.04 -12.01
N VAL A 135 -2.46 8.70 -10.82
CA VAL A 135 -3.30 8.56 -9.62
C VAL A 135 -4.09 9.85 -9.37
N GLU A 136 -3.42 10.98 -9.38
CA GLU A 136 -4.05 12.30 -9.16
C GLU A 136 -4.96 12.70 -10.35
N LYS A 137 -4.44 12.63 -11.57
CA LYS A 137 -5.15 13.06 -12.79
C LYS A 137 -6.47 12.32 -13.01
N TYR A 138 -6.52 11.03 -12.73
CA TYR A 138 -7.69 10.18 -13.01
C TYR A 138 -8.56 9.91 -11.78
N GLY A 139 -8.34 10.64 -10.69
CA GLY A 139 -9.16 10.56 -9.49
C GLY A 139 -9.17 9.15 -8.87
N VAL A 140 -7.99 8.59 -8.62
CA VAL A 140 -7.86 7.38 -7.80
C VAL A 140 -8.22 7.74 -6.36
N ASP A 141 -8.94 6.88 -5.68
CA ASP A 141 -9.44 7.15 -4.33
C ASP A 141 -8.48 6.67 -3.25
N LEU A 142 -7.93 5.48 -3.45
CA LEU A 142 -7.09 4.81 -2.46
C LEU A 142 -5.89 4.14 -3.11
N VAL A 143 -4.71 4.28 -2.50
CA VAL A 143 -3.48 3.62 -2.91
C VAL A 143 -2.98 2.75 -1.77
N LEU A 144 -3.05 1.42 -1.95
CA LEU A 144 -2.60 0.43 -0.98
C LEU A 144 -1.17 0.00 -1.30
N GLN A 145 -0.29 0.09 -0.31
CA GLN A 145 1.15 -0.09 -0.47
C GLN A 145 1.74 -0.88 0.70
N GLY A 146 2.96 -1.43 0.51
CA GLY A 146 3.67 -2.23 1.48
C GLY A 146 5.17 -1.89 1.54
N HIS A 147 6.03 -2.91 1.55
CA HIS A 147 7.49 -2.84 1.49
C HIS A 147 8.16 -2.22 2.72
N GLU A 148 7.65 -1.16 3.26
CA GLU A 148 8.25 -0.44 4.38
C GLU A 148 7.53 -0.87 5.66
N HIS A 149 8.28 -1.49 6.58
CA HIS A 149 7.73 -2.21 7.71
C HIS A 149 7.33 -1.27 8.85
N ALA A 150 6.34 -0.44 8.58
CA ALA A 150 5.60 0.39 9.50
C ALA A 150 4.24 0.73 8.87
N TYR A 151 3.32 1.22 9.65
CA TYR A 151 2.09 1.82 9.14
C TYR A 151 2.30 3.31 8.87
N ALA A 152 1.74 3.79 7.78
CA ALA A 152 1.60 5.23 7.54
C ALA A 152 0.39 5.52 6.65
N ARG A 153 -0.28 6.65 6.92
CA ARG A 153 -1.33 7.20 6.07
C ARG A 153 -0.98 8.63 5.69
N MET A 154 -1.20 8.95 4.43
CA MET A 154 -1.09 10.29 3.88
C MET A 154 -2.34 10.59 3.06
N THR A 155 -2.89 11.78 3.24
CA THR A 155 -4.07 12.26 2.53
C THR A 155 -3.68 13.39 1.58
N ALA A 156 -4.23 13.40 0.40
CA ALA A 156 -4.12 14.55 -0.50
C ALA A 156 -4.98 15.72 0.00
N HIS A 157 -4.62 16.92 -0.43
CA HIS A 157 -5.36 18.14 -0.11
C HIS A 157 -5.69 18.89 -1.39
N GLY A 158 -6.88 19.44 -1.46
CA GLY A 158 -7.33 20.31 -2.53
C GLY A 158 -6.69 21.70 -2.45
N GLU A 159 -6.97 22.53 -3.46
CA GLU A 159 -6.44 23.91 -3.53
C GLU A 159 -6.83 24.77 -2.32
N ASN A 160 -7.98 24.50 -1.72
CA ASN A 160 -8.47 25.16 -0.51
C ASN A 160 -7.94 24.55 0.80
N GLY A 161 -7.05 23.54 0.72
CA GLY A 161 -6.50 22.84 1.86
C GLY A 161 -7.39 21.76 2.48
N GLU A 162 -8.59 21.52 1.92
CA GLU A 162 -9.47 20.45 2.38
C GLU A 162 -8.89 19.07 2.05
N ALA A 163 -9.01 18.14 3.00
CA ALA A 163 -8.61 16.76 2.80
C ALA A 163 -9.51 16.06 1.77
N GLN A 164 -8.89 15.44 0.79
CA GLN A 164 -9.57 14.74 -0.30
C GLN A 164 -8.79 13.49 -0.75
N ALA A 165 -9.40 12.68 -1.61
CA ALA A 165 -8.67 11.61 -2.28
C ALA A 165 -7.56 12.17 -3.22
N PRO A 166 -6.49 11.41 -3.48
CA PRO A 166 -6.25 10.04 -2.99
C PRO A 166 -5.78 9.97 -1.55
N VAL A 167 -6.10 8.84 -0.90
CA VAL A 167 -5.49 8.41 0.36
C VAL A 167 -4.41 7.39 0.04
N TYR A 168 -3.23 7.57 0.59
CA TYR A 168 -2.10 6.63 0.45
C TYR A 168 -1.88 5.94 1.79
N THR A 169 -1.76 4.61 1.75
CA THR A 169 -1.42 3.82 2.94
C THR A 169 -0.19 2.98 2.70
N VAL A 170 0.66 2.91 3.71
CA VAL A 170 1.73 1.91 3.81
C VAL A 170 1.38 0.99 4.96
N SER A 171 1.46 -0.32 4.74
CA SER A 171 1.12 -1.30 5.75
C SER A 171 1.94 -2.58 5.58
N HIS A 172 2.09 -3.35 6.66
CA HIS A 172 2.82 -4.61 6.63
C HIS A 172 2.34 -5.60 7.69
N CYS A 173 2.56 -6.89 7.42
CA CYS A 173 2.33 -7.98 8.37
C CYS A 173 3.63 -8.69 8.80
N SER A 174 4.81 -8.13 8.49
CA SER A 174 6.11 -8.69 8.86
C SER A 174 6.42 -8.45 10.35
N PRO A 175 7.09 -9.38 11.05
CA PRO A 175 7.60 -9.13 12.39
C PRO A 175 8.79 -8.17 12.43
N LYS A 176 9.40 -7.84 11.28
CA LYS A 176 10.49 -6.87 11.17
C LYS A 176 9.93 -5.45 11.23
N ASN A 177 10.63 -4.58 11.93
CA ASN A 177 10.33 -3.15 11.96
C ASN A 177 11.47 -2.37 11.31
N TYR A 178 11.13 -1.30 10.60
CA TYR A 178 12.11 -0.42 9.97
C TYR A 178 12.23 0.91 10.70
N TYR A 179 13.43 1.48 10.64
CA TYR A 179 13.66 2.87 10.99
C TYR A 179 13.01 3.73 9.92
N ILE A 180 12.07 4.57 10.32
CA ILE A 180 11.34 5.45 9.41
C ILE A 180 11.70 6.92 9.66
N GLU A 181 11.36 7.76 8.71
CA GLU A 181 11.36 9.20 8.84
C GLU A 181 9.92 9.69 9.04
N PHE A 182 9.73 10.58 10.00
CA PHE A 182 8.42 11.13 10.31
C PHE A 182 8.18 12.39 9.47
N ASP A 183 7.96 12.20 8.16
CA ASP A 183 7.68 13.28 7.22
C ASP A 183 6.33 13.93 7.51
N LYS A 184 6.29 15.26 7.51
CA LYS A 184 5.10 16.06 7.85
C LYS A 184 3.92 15.89 6.88
N ARG A 185 4.15 15.29 5.72
CA ARG A 185 3.10 14.99 4.72
C ARG A 185 2.16 13.89 5.18
N PHE A 186 2.58 13.05 6.11
CA PHE A 186 1.78 11.95 6.60
C PHE A 186 0.93 12.37 7.79
N ASP A 187 -0.30 11.89 7.79
CA ASP A 187 -1.29 12.19 8.83
C ASP A 187 -1.08 11.32 10.06
N LYS A 188 -0.68 10.06 9.85
CA LYS A 188 -0.56 9.06 10.91
C LYS A 188 0.57 8.07 10.64
N PHE A 189 1.26 7.69 11.71
CA PHE A 189 2.27 6.62 11.72
C PHE A 189 1.96 5.55 12.76
N GLY A 190 2.47 4.34 12.51
CA GLY A 190 2.48 3.24 13.47
C GLY A 190 3.73 2.39 13.32
N THR A 191 4.45 2.20 14.42
CA THR A 191 5.66 1.37 14.46
C THR A 191 5.53 0.28 15.52
N GLY A 192 6.31 -0.78 15.40
CA GLY A 192 6.37 -1.83 16.42
C GLY A 192 5.25 -2.87 16.37
N SER A 193 4.28 -2.74 15.48
CA SER A 193 3.21 -3.73 15.27
C SER A 193 3.02 -4.07 13.78
N ARG A 194 2.01 -4.88 13.49
CA ARG A 194 1.61 -5.32 12.15
C ARG A 194 0.20 -4.82 11.89
N TYR A 195 -0.08 -4.45 10.66
CA TYR A 195 -1.35 -3.81 10.35
C TYR A 195 -1.97 -4.41 9.09
N TYR A 196 -3.29 -4.54 9.10
CA TYR A 196 -4.07 -4.89 7.92
C TYR A 196 -5.23 -3.90 7.74
N GLN A 197 -5.71 -3.74 6.52
CA GLN A 197 -6.81 -2.85 6.21
C GLN A 197 -8.06 -3.64 5.81
N GLN A 198 -9.20 -3.18 6.29
CA GLN A 198 -10.51 -3.57 5.84
C GLN A 198 -11.11 -2.43 5.02
N ILE A 199 -11.41 -2.69 3.76
CA ILE A 199 -12.02 -1.72 2.85
C ILE A 199 -13.48 -2.11 2.66
N ARG A 200 -14.38 -1.16 2.87
CA ARG A 200 -15.82 -1.31 2.61
C ARG A 200 -16.28 -0.21 1.69
N VAL A 201 -17.12 -0.56 0.72
CA VAL A 201 -17.78 0.39 -0.16
C VAL A 201 -19.29 0.24 0.05
N HIS A 202 -19.94 1.35 0.40
CA HIS A 202 -21.38 1.42 0.54
C HIS A 202 -21.90 2.75 0.00
N GLY A 203 -22.59 2.69 -1.14
CA GLY A 203 -23.07 3.90 -1.83
C GLY A 203 -21.95 4.88 -2.12
N ASP A 204 -22.08 6.07 -1.59
CA ASP A 204 -21.18 7.21 -1.81
C ASP A 204 -19.98 7.23 -0.85
N THR A 205 -19.77 6.18 -0.07
CA THR A 205 -18.71 6.10 0.94
C THR A 205 -17.81 4.88 0.73
N LEU A 206 -16.50 5.13 0.68
CA LEU A 206 -15.46 4.12 0.84
C LEU A 206 -14.85 4.30 2.22
N THR A 207 -15.02 3.29 3.06
CA THR A 207 -14.44 3.22 4.40
C THR A 207 -13.16 2.41 4.37
N MET A 208 -12.07 2.95 4.89
CA MET A 208 -10.85 2.22 5.20
C MET A 208 -10.65 2.19 6.71
N ASN A 209 -10.63 1.01 7.28
CA ASN A 209 -10.24 0.77 8.67
C ASN A 209 -8.92 0.00 8.68
N ALA A 210 -7.93 0.48 9.42
CA ALA A 210 -6.70 -0.25 9.69
C ALA A 210 -6.74 -0.83 11.11
N TYR A 211 -6.36 -2.08 11.24
CA TYR A 211 -6.34 -2.81 12.50
C TYR A 211 -4.93 -3.26 12.84
N ASP A 212 -4.60 -3.27 14.11
CA ASP A 212 -3.44 -4.00 14.62
C ASP A 212 -3.71 -5.50 14.47
N ALA A 213 -2.86 -6.20 13.72
CA ALA A 213 -3.04 -7.61 13.46
C ALA A 213 -2.74 -8.52 14.66
N THR A 214 -2.17 -7.98 15.72
CA THR A 214 -1.84 -8.73 16.95
C THR A 214 -3.01 -8.72 17.94
N THR A 215 -3.65 -7.56 18.10
CA THR A 215 -4.74 -7.36 19.07
C THR A 215 -6.12 -7.31 18.42
N ASN A 216 -6.16 -7.07 17.12
CA ASN A 216 -7.38 -6.79 16.34
C ASN A 216 -8.08 -5.47 16.73
N ASP A 217 -7.35 -4.57 17.40
CA ASP A 217 -7.86 -3.26 17.73
C ASP A 217 -7.85 -2.33 16.52
N LEU A 218 -8.85 -1.46 16.42
CA LEU A 218 -8.89 -0.42 15.41
C LEU A 218 -7.74 0.58 15.66
N TYR A 219 -6.88 0.74 14.66
CA TYR A 219 -5.72 1.60 14.73
C TYR A 219 -5.89 2.91 13.99
N ASP A 220 -6.51 2.86 12.82
CA ASP A 220 -6.80 4.04 12.00
C ASP A 220 -8.09 3.84 11.22
N ALA A 221 -8.77 4.94 10.90
CA ALA A 221 -10.02 4.88 10.16
C ALA A 221 -10.25 6.17 9.37
N VAL A 222 -10.61 6.04 8.11
CA VAL A 222 -10.97 7.16 7.25
C VAL A 222 -12.11 6.80 6.33
N ASP A 223 -13.04 7.72 6.13
CA ASP A 223 -14.08 7.63 5.11
C ASP A 223 -13.79 8.61 3.98
N ILE A 224 -13.79 8.09 2.75
CA ILE A 224 -13.78 8.88 1.53
C ILE A 224 -15.21 8.95 1.04
N ILE A 225 -15.76 10.16 1.00
CA ILE A 225 -17.17 10.38 0.65
C ILE A 225 -17.23 11.18 -0.66
N LYS A 226 -17.92 10.66 -1.65
CA LYS A 226 -18.10 11.30 -2.96
C LYS A 226 -19.47 11.93 -3.09
N ASP A 227 -19.51 13.15 -3.60
CA ASP A 227 -20.75 13.78 -4.03
C ASP A 227 -21.23 13.26 -5.40
N GLN A 228 -22.33 13.84 -5.90
CA GLN A 228 -22.91 13.47 -7.20
C GLN A 228 -22.00 13.81 -8.40
N THR A 229 -21.06 14.75 -8.22
CA THR A 229 -20.07 15.12 -9.26
C THR A 229 -18.85 14.22 -9.24
N GLY A 230 -18.68 13.37 -8.21
CA GLY A 230 -17.52 12.53 -7.98
C GLY A 230 -16.41 13.23 -7.22
N LYS A 231 -16.62 14.47 -6.77
CA LYS A 231 -15.67 15.15 -5.87
C LYS A 231 -15.69 14.47 -4.50
N SER A 232 -14.50 14.20 -3.96
CA SER A 232 -14.35 13.55 -2.67
C SER A 232 -14.07 14.55 -1.54
N ARG A 233 -14.53 14.21 -0.34
CA ARG A 233 -14.09 14.74 0.94
C ARG A 233 -13.72 13.61 1.88
N LEU A 234 -12.92 13.89 2.89
CA LEU A 234 -12.53 12.89 3.89
C LEU A 234 -13.14 13.20 5.26
N GLU A 235 -13.48 12.13 5.95
CA GLU A 235 -13.75 12.13 7.39
C GLU A 235 -12.72 11.26 8.09
N ASP A 236 -11.83 11.88 8.87
CA ASP A 236 -10.80 11.20 9.66
C ASP A 236 -11.39 10.73 10.99
N ARG A 237 -11.86 9.48 11.02
CA ARG A 237 -12.40 8.84 12.23
C ARG A 237 -11.31 8.26 13.12
N GLY A 238 -10.09 8.14 12.60
CA GLY A 238 -8.92 7.65 13.32
C GLY A 238 -8.13 8.74 14.03
N LYS A 239 -8.53 10.01 13.91
CA LYS A 239 -7.78 11.16 14.42
C LYS A 239 -7.52 11.09 15.94
N GLU A 240 -8.50 10.64 16.70
CA GLU A 240 -8.40 10.54 18.15
C GLU A 240 -7.75 9.24 18.64
N ILE A 241 -7.48 8.28 17.74
CA ILE A 241 -6.80 7.04 18.11
C ILE A 241 -5.29 7.33 18.22
N PRO A 242 -4.67 7.08 19.39
CA PRO A 242 -3.25 7.36 19.58
C PRO A 242 -2.32 6.64 18.62
N GLU A 243 -1.24 7.29 18.20
CA GLU A 243 -0.20 6.65 17.41
C GLU A 243 0.65 5.71 18.29
N ALA A 244 0.79 4.46 17.84
CA ALA A 244 1.69 3.49 18.47
C ALA A 244 3.09 3.68 17.86
N LEU A 245 3.93 4.44 18.57
CA LEU A 245 5.31 4.71 18.16
C LEU A 245 6.27 3.89 19.04
N ILE A 246 6.17 2.58 18.91
CA ILE A 246 6.95 1.63 19.68
C ILE A 246 8.09 1.11 18.81
N PHE A 247 9.28 1.03 19.38
CA PHE A 247 10.41 0.38 18.73
C PHE A 247 11.07 -0.60 19.71
N HIS A 248 11.05 -1.87 19.34
CA HIS A 248 11.71 -2.90 20.12
C HIS A 248 13.19 -2.93 19.75
N SER A 249 14.00 -2.44 20.67
CA SER A 249 15.45 -2.31 20.51
C SER A 249 16.20 -3.52 21.04
N ASN A 250 17.27 -3.90 20.32
CA ASN A 250 18.28 -4.82 20.83
C ASN A 250 19.53 -4.08 21.38
N GLY A 251 19.47 -2.74 21.47
CA GLY A 251 20.55 -1.86 21.89
C GLY A 251 21.51 -1.48 20.75
N GLY A 252 21.73 -0.20 20.54
CA GLY A 252 22.71 0.30 19.60
C GLY A 252 22.48 1.74 19.11
N LYS A 253 23.53 2.39 18.59
CA LYS A 253 23.54 3.79 18.15
C LYS A 253 22.41 4.14 17.15
N LYS A 254 21.99 3.19 16.29
CA LYS A 254 20.89 3.42 15.35
C LYS A 254 19.54 3.51 16.04
N GLU A 255 19.39 2.79 17.11
CA GLU A 255 18.17 2.71 17.91
C GLU A 255 18.00 3.95 18.77
N GLU A 256 19.09 4.42 19.39
CA GLU A 256 19.11 5.70 20.10
C GLU A 256 18.74 6.86 19.16
N ALA A 257 19.29 6.85 17.94
CA ALA A 257 18.98 7.85 16.92
C ALA A 257 17.51 7.75 16.46
N PHE A 258 16.93 6.56 16.42
CA PHE A 258 15.53 6.39 16.05
C PHE A 258 14.59 6.80 17.20
N GLN A 259 14.92 6.44 18.44
CA GLN A 259 14.19 6.91 19.60
C GLN A 259 14.16 8.44 19.66
N LYS A 260 15.28 9.09 19.43
CA LYS A 260 15.35 10.55 19.33
C LYS A 260 14.41 11.11 18.25
N ARG A 261 14.31 10.48 17.08
CA ARG A 261 13.35 10.89 16.03
C ARG A 261 11.90 10.74 16.48
N ILE A 262 11.58 9.68 17.20
CA ILE A 262 10.25 9.48 17.79
C ILE A 262 9.94 10.60 18.76
N ASP A 263 10.88 10.94 19.64
CA ASP A 263 10.69 12.00 20.64
C ASP A 263 10.51 13.38 19.99
N GLU A 264 11.34 13.70 18.97
CA GLU A 264 11.22 14.93 18.16
C GLU A 264 9.86 14.99 17.44
N TYR A 265 9.40 13.86 16.89
CA TYR A 265 8.10 13.78 16.23
C TYR A 265 6.95 13.99 17.21
N LYS A 266 6.98 13.31 18.38
CA LYS A 266 5.98 13.48 19.45
C LYS A 266 5.90 14.93 19.91
N GLN A 267 7.06 15.55 20.17
CA GLN A 267 7.13 16.97 20.55
C GLN A 267 6.49 17.88 19.50
N ARG A 268 6.81 17.66 18.20
CA ARG A 268 6.26 18.44 17.08
C ARG A 268 4.74 18.29 16.96
N LYS A 269 4.20 17.12 17.24
CA LYS A 269 2.76 16.81 17.17
C LYS A 269 2.00 17.14 18.48
N GLY A 270 2.69 17.48 19.56
CA GLY A 270 2.07 17.67 20.86
C GLY A 270 1.55 16.37 21.49
N ILE A 271 2.11 15.22 21.10
CA ILE A 271 1.76 13.89 21.64
C ILE A 271 2.62 13.64 22.87
N ARG A 272 1.99 13.18 23.97
CA ARG A 272 2.69 12.82 25.21
C ARG A 272 3.15 11.36 25.21
#